data_3b7cb517e28ccb1ea4b2a0d996a4ab06
#
_entry.id   3b7cb517e28ccb1ea4b2a0d996a4ab06
#
_cell.length_a   1.000
_cell.length_b   1.000
_cell.length_c   1.000
_cell.angle_alpha   90.00
_cell.angle_beta   90.00
_cell.angle_gamma   90.00
#
_symmetry.space_group_name_H-M   'P 1'
#
loop_
_entity.id
_entity.type
_entity.pdbx_description
1 polymer ?
#
loop_
_entity_poly.entity_id
_entity_poly.type
_entity_poly.pdbx_seq_one_letter_code
_entity_poly.pdbx_strand_id
1 'polypeptide(L)'
;MKLNKFSAFKLSLALTVASFVGVAGVGAAVGADSGASPLSGLPGGEGKPVVMVKYGNSKPDRPHYNLNQADLFYVEEVEWGLTRIAALFNTKFPSVVGPTRSARISDLEILEQFDNPGLAYSGANDVLLKAIRKSQSISLSPSDRSSFYYRNLSKVAPNNQLLRLAAMMEKESKVGVIKDIGLVFDQNVPAGGVVAKTFSASWPSSKVSGTWGGKSWTISFDGTLHRDAVSKALLTPKTVVLQFVERKETKYGDKFGGKTPLLKSVGAGRAIVLRNGQSFDGTWSRPTNESGTTFSFANSRIAFDVGQVMIVFVDGGVKKPAFTVK
;
A
#
# COMPACT_ATOMS: atom_id res chain seq x y z
N MET A 1 30.09 -89.39 31.39
CA MET A 1 30.21 -89.99 30.08
C MET A 1 29.12 -89.41 29.22
N LYS A 2 29.50 -88.74 28.08
CA LYS A 2 28.72 -88.16 26.98
C LYS A 2 27.88 -86.86 27.29
N LEU A 3 28.44 -85.73 26.91
CA LEU A 3 27.82 -84.47 26.66
C LEU A 3 26.76 -84.59 25.55
N ASN A 4 25.66 -83.87 25.70
CA ASN A 4 24.86 -83.47 24.55
C ASN A 4 24.66 -81.94 24.54
N LYS A 5 25.06 -81.31 23.46
CA LYS A 5 24.97 -79.90 23.21
C LYS A 5 23.53 -79.53 22.85
N PHE A 6 22.94 -78.53 23.56
CA PHE A 6 21.74 -77.88 23.06
C PHE A 6 22.11 -76.49 22.52
N SER A 7 21.79 -76.36 21.22
CA SER A 7 21.94 -75.14 20.45
C SER A 7 20.90 -74.10 20.89
N ALA A 8 21.36 -72.91 21.27
CA ALA A 8 20.49 -71.80 21.62
C ALA A 8 20.10 -71.07 20.31
N PHE A 9 18.82 -71.12 20.00
CA PHE A 9 18.20 -70.34 18.89
C PHE A 9 17.95 -68.93 19.42
N LYS A 10 18.73 -67.95 18.92
CA LYS A 10 18.49 -66.55 19.20
C LYS A 10 17.39 -66.01 18.28
N LEU A 11 16.19 -65.76 18.83
CA LEU A 11 15.12 -65.10 18.13
C LEU A 11 15.37 -63.58 18.22
N SER A 12 15.83 -62.96 17.11
CA SER A 12 15.96 -61.51 17.01
C SER A 12 14.60 -60.91 16.66
N LEU A 13 13.99 -60.25 17.64
CA LEU A 13 12.78 -59.42 17.44
C LEU A 13 13.21 -58.09 16.85
N ALA A 14 13.00 -57.91 15.54
CA ALA A 14 13.20 -56.63 14.90
C ALA A 14 12.01 -55.71 15.19
N LEU A 15 12.23 -54.71 16.06
CA LEU A 15 11.27 -53.65 16.35
C LEU A 15 11.34 -52.63 15.23
N THR A 16 10.38 -52.68 14.28
CA THR A 16 10.26 -51.67 13.23
C THR A 16 9.56 -50.44 13.83
N VAL A 17 10.34 -49.41 14.16
CA VAL A 17 9.81 -48.09 14.52
C VAL A 17 9.41 -47.40 13.22
N ALA A 18 8.13 -47.37 12.90
CA ALA A 18 7.60 -46.55 11.85
C ALA A 18 7.60 -45.08 12.29
N SER A 19 8.63 -44.33 11.89
CA SER A 19 8.67 -42.90 12.05
C SER A 19 7.66 -42.26 11.08
N PHE A 20 6.51 -41.88 11.60
CA PHE A 20 5.62 -40.94 10.90
C PHE A 20 6.31 -39.59 10.82
N VAL A 21 7.01 -39.32 9.73
CA VAL A 21 7.40 -37.96 9.36
C VAL A 21 6.15 -37.27 8.87
N GLY A 22 5.52 -36.53 9.77
CA GLY A 22 4.49 -35.54 9.40
C GLY A 22 5.12 -34.50 8.49
N VAL A 23 4.93 -34.63 7.19
CA VAL A 23 5.19 -33.55 6.24
C VAL A 23 4.16 -32.46 6.55
N ALA A 24 4.54 -31.52 7.44
CA ALA A 24 3.90 -30.22 7.48
C ALA A 24 4.13 -29.63 6.09
N GLY A 25 3.06 -29.61 5.30
CA GLY A 25 3.05 -28.91 4.02
C GLY A 25 3.33 -27.44 4.27
N VAL A 26 4.62 -27.05 4.17
CA VAL A 26 5.00 -25.68 3.93
C VAL A 26 4.41 -25.39 2.56
N GLY A 27 3.23 -24.74 2.55
CA GLY A 27 2.68 -24.16 1.33
C GLY A 27 3.80 -23.27 0.77
N ALA A 28 4.45 -23.74 -0.28
CA ALA A 28 5.37 -22.91 -1.03
C ALA A 28 4.57 -21.68 -1.45
N ALA A 29 4.93 -20.53 -0.89
CA ALA A 29 4.55 -19.27 -1.46
C ALA A 29 4.98 -19.37 -2.92
N VAL A 30 4.03 -19.39 -3.85
CA VAL A 30 4.31 -19.38 -5.29
C VAL A 30 5.15 -18.13 -5.48
N GLY A 31 6.43 -18.30 -5.82
CA GLY A 31 7.35 -17.21 -6.04
C GLY A 31 6.70 -16.22 -6.98
N ALA A 32 6.82 -14.93 -6.69
CA ALA A 32 6.37 -13.87 -7.58
C ALA A 32 6.85 -14.22 -8.98
N ASP A 33 5.92 -14.24 -9.92
CA ASP A 33 6.22 -14.48 -11.34
C ASP A 33 7.34 -13.50 -11.73
N SER A 34 8.47 -14.02 -12.24
CA SER A 34 9.64 -13.19 -12.56
C SER A 34 9.17 -12.08 -13.49
N GLY A 35 9.24 -10.82 -13.02
CA GLY A 35 8.66 -9.66 -13.69
C GLY A 35 7.48 -9.02 -12.97
N ALA A 36 6.98 -9.58 -11.86
CA ALA A 36 5.86 -9.01 -11.12
C ALA A 36 6.25 -7.79 -10.28
N SER A 37 5.33 -6.84 -10.16
CA SER A 37 5.50 -5.68 -9.29
C SER A 37 5.40 -6.07 -7.81
N PRO A 38 6.37 -5.67 -6.97
CA PRO A 38 6.27 -5.87 -5.53
C PRO A 38 5.16 -5.03 -4.86
N LEU A 39 4.51 -4.12 -5.59
CA LEU A 39 3.40 -3.29 -5.08
C LEU A 39 2.02 -3.89 -5.35
N SER A 40 1.88 -4.75 -6.34
CA SER A 40 0.58 -5.22 -6.83
C SER A 40 0.54 -6.68 -7.25
N GLY A 41 1.70 -7.35 -7.37
CA GLY A 41 1.80 -8.68 -7.97
C GLY A 41 1.47 -8.71 -9.47
N LEU A 42 1.18 -7.57 -10.10
CA LEU A 42 0.89 -7.48 -11.52
C LEU A 42 2.18 -7.63 -12.35
N PRO A 43 2.13 -8.25 -13.54
CA PRO A 43 3.30 -8.43 -14.39
C PRO A 43 3.86 -7.09 -14.90
N GLY A 44 5.16 -7.05 -15.18
CA GLY A 44 5.85 -5.94 -15.82
C GLY A 44 6.23 -4.79 -14.89
N GLY A 45 6.35 -5.02 -13.58
CA GLY A 45 6.84 -4.05 -12.60
C GLY A 45 8.30 -4.24 -12.19
N GLU A 46 8.81 -5.47 -12.22
CA GLU A 46 10.19 -5.77 -11.90
C GLU A 46 11.16 -5.00 -12.82
N GLY A 47 12.25 -4.50 -12.26
CA GLY A 47 13.25 -3.73 -13.03
C GLY A 47 12.82 -2.34 -13.44
N LYS A 48 11.58 -1.90 -13.15
CA LYS A 48 11.10 -0.55 -13.45
C LYS A 48 11.22 0.40 -12.26
N PRO A 49 11.28 1.71 -12.51
CA PRO A 49 11.29 2.70 -11.44
C PRO A 49 9.95 2.74 -10.66
N VAL A 50 10.01 3.32 -9.45
CA VAL A 50 8.84 3.60 -8.63
C VAL A 50 8.65 5.10 -8.45
N VAL A 51 7.42 5.58 -8.69
CA VAL A 51 7.06 6.99 -8.53
C VAL A 51 5.82 7.12 -7.66
N MET A 52 5.93 7.92 -6.60
CA MET A 52 4.78 8.39 -5.85
C MET A 52 4.25 9.68 -6.46
N VAL A 53 2.96 9.72 -6.75
CA VAL A 53 2.25 10.94 -7.14
C VAL A 53 1.30 11.34 -6.00
N LYS A 54 1.44 12.58 -5.53
CA LYS A 54 0.57 13.11 -4.48
C LYS A 54 -0.68 13.73 -5.07
N TYR A 55 -1.84 13.09 -4.86
CA TYR A 55 -3.14 13.59 -5.28
C TYR A 55 -3.85 14.34 -4.16
N GLY A 56 -4.64 15.35 -4.52
CA GLY A 56 -5.68 15.87 -3.66
C GLY A 56 -6.86 14.90 -3.55
N ASN A 57 -7.59 14.95 -2.44
CA ASN A 57 -8.78 14.12 -2.28
C ASN A 57 -10.00 14.89 -1.76
N SER A 58 -9.95 16.21 -1.76
CA SER A 58 -11.13 17.04 -1.48
C SER A 58 -12.14 16.95 -2.63
N LYS A 59 -13.40 17.32 -2.38
CA LYS A 59 -14.45 17.28 -3.41
C LYS A 59 -14.06 17.98 -4.73
N PRO A 60 -13.42 19.19 -4.74
CA PRO A 60 -12.97 19.84 -5.97
C PRO A 60 -11.81 19.11 -6.69
N ASP A 61 -11.02 18.29 -6.00
CA ASP A 61 -9.95 17.53 -6.62
C ASP A 61 -10.49 16.39 -7.49
N ARG A 62 -11.66 15.86 -7.15
CA ARG A 62 -12.27 14.71 -7.83
C ARG A 62 -13.08 15.10 -9.07
N PRO A 63 -13.24 14.21 -10.09
CA PRO A 63 -12.61 12.89 -10.21
C PRO A 63 -11.11 12.96 -10.46
N HIS A 64 -10.37 11.93 -10.01
CA HIS A 64 -8.94 11.80 -10.22
C HIS A 64 -8.63 11.28 -11.64
N TYR A 65 -7.48 11.68 -12.18
CA TYR A 65 -6.98 11.21 -13.47
C TYR A 65 -6.07 9.99 -13.25
N ASN A 66 -6.50 8.83 -13.73
CA ASN A 66 -5.75 7.56 -13.74
C ASN A 66 -5.26 7.06 -12.37
N LEU A 67 -5.95 7.40 -11.27
CA LEU A 67 -5.67 6.80 -9.97
C LEU A 67 -5.92 5.27 -9.99
N ASN A 68 -6.86 4.80 -10.80
CA ASN A 68 -7.16 3.39 -11.01
C ASN A 68 -6.04 2.60 -11.72
N GLN A 69 -4.98 3.26 -12.18
CA GLN A 69 -3.79 2.64 -12.78
C GLN A 69 -2.58 2.60 -11.83
N ALA A 70 -2.70 3.17 -10.63
CA ALA A 70 -1.68 3.02 -9.60
C ALA A 70 -1.60 1.56 -9.13
N ASP A 71 -0.40 1.07 -8.84
CA ASP A 71 -0.17 -0.27 -8.28
C ASP A 71 -0.65 -0.34 -6.82
N LEU A 72 -0.27 0.66 -6.04
CA LEU A 72 -0.64 0.80 -4.64
C LEU A 72 -0.93 2.27 -4.34
N PHE A 73 -1.90 2.56 -3.48
CA PHE A 73 -2.09 3.92 -3.00
C PHE A 73 -2.48 3.96 -1.52
N TYR A 74 -1.97 4.99 -0.84
CA TYR A 74 -2.31 5.31 0.55
C TYR A 74 -3.37 6.40 0.58
N VAL A 75 -4.33 6.28 1.52
CA VAL A 75 -5.24 7.37 1.91
C VAL A 75 -4.80 7.86 3.28
N GLU A 76 -4.45 9.14 3.36
CA GLU A 76 -3.80 9.76 4.49
C GLU A 76 -4.57 10.98 5.00
N GLU A 77 -4.75 11.09 6.32
CA GLU A 77 -5.22 12.33 6.93
C GLU A 77 -4.19 13.46 6.73
N VAL A 78 -4.69 14.64 6.43
CA VAL A 78 -3.92 15.87 6.36
C VAL A 78 -4.59 16.94 7.23
N GLU A 79 -4.25 18.22 7.02
CA GLU A 79 -4.81 19.33 7.77
C GLU A 79 -6.35 19.30 7.75
N TRP A 80 -6.97 19.75 8.84
CA TRP A 80 -8.42 19.92 8.98
C TRP A 80 -9.24 18.62 8.89
N GLY A 81 -8.62 17.46 9.08
CA GLY A 81 -9.28 16.16 8.91
C GLY A 81 -9.68 15.86 7.47
N LEU A 82 -9.09 16.56 6.50
CA LEU A 82 -9.15 16.21 5.10
C LEU A 82 -8.22 15.03 4.81
N THR A 83 -8.34 14.46 3.60
CA THR A 83 -7.41 13.41 3.16
C THR A 83 -6.69 13.78 1.88
N ARG A 84 -5.54 13.15 1.68
CA ARG A 84 -4.82 13.10 0.40
C ARG A 84 -4.51 11.65 0.03
N ILE A 85 -4.12 11.46 -1.22
CA ILE A 85 -3.73 10.15 -1.71
C ILE A 85 -2.28 10.20 -2.15
N ALA A 86 -1.47 9.26 -1.64
CA ALA A 86 -0.11 9.00 -2.09
C ALA A 86 -0.15 7.75 -2.98
N ALA A 87 -0.15 7.93 -4.30
CA ALA A 87 -0.31 6.86 -5.27
C ALA A 87 1.03 6.45 -5.88
N LEU A 88 1.39 5.18 -5.77
CA LEU A 88 2.61 4.57 -6.27
C LEU A 88 2.35 3.91 -7.63
N PHE A 89 3.15 4.29 -8.61
CA PHE A 89 3.15 3.76 -9.96
C PHE A 89 4.46 3.03 -10.22
N ASN A 90 4.38 1.83 -10.75
CA ASN A 90 5.54 0.99 -11.09
C ASN A 90 5.27 0.19 -12.38
N THR A 91 4.16 -0.55 -12.49
CA THR A 91 3.87 -1.36 -13.69
C THR A 91 3.56 -0.51 -14.91
N LYS A 92 2.88 0.63 -14.70
CA LYS A 92 2.43 1.54 -15.74
C LYS A 92 2.65 3.00 -15.32
N PHE A 93 3.04 3.82 -16.28
CA PHE A 93 3.07 5.27 -16.15
C PHE A 93 2.01 5.88 -17.08
N PRO A 94 0.83 6.26 -16.55
CA PRO A 94 -0.23 6.85 -17.36
C PRO A 94 0.20 8.15 -18.06
N SER A 95 -0.41 8.45 -19.20
CA SER A 95 -0.14 9.70 -19.95
C SER A 95 -0.42 10.96 -19.12
N VAL A 96 -1.44 10.90 -18.25
CA VAL A 96 -1.81 12.01 -17.35
C VAL A 96 -2.25 11.49 -15.98
N VAL A 97 -1.83 12.18 -14.92
CA VAL A 97 -2.22 11.88 -13.52
C VAL A 97 -2.54 13.17 -12.77
N GLY A 98 -3.31 13.05 -11.68
CA GLY A 98 -3.64 14.18 -10.81
C GLY A 98 -5.14 14.31 -10.49
N PRO A 99 -5.57 15.46 -9.92
CA PRO A 99 -4.81 16.67 -9.66
C PRO A 99 -3.69 16.47 -8.64
N THR A 100 -2.49 16.94 -8.98
CA THR A 100 -1.35 16.90 -8.07
C THR A 100 -1.49 17.93 -6.96
N ARG A 101 -1.15 17.55 -5.73
CA ARG A 101 -1.21 18.41 -4.56
C ARG A 101 0.09 18.35 -3.76
N SER A 102 0.14 19.19 -2.72
CA SER A 102 1.34 19.31 -1.90
C SER A 102 1.69 18.03 -1.15
N ALA A 103 2.99 17.74 -1.09
CA ALA A 103 3.55 16.68 -0.25
C ALA A 103 3.28 16.91 1.24
N ARG A 104 3.31 15.83 2.01
CA ARG A 104 3.20 15.82 3.47
C ARG A 104 4.36 15.03 4.08
N ILE A 105 4.62 15.24 5.36
CA ILE A 105 5.75 14.60 6.04
C ILE A 105 5.66 13.07 6.01
N SER A 106 4.45 12.50 6.07
CA SER A 106 4.23 11.06 5.98
C SER A 106 4.65 10.46 4.63
N ASP A 107 4.64 11.26 3.55
CA ASP A 107 5.11 10.80 2.24
C ASP A 107 6.58 10.40 2.27
N LEU A 108 7.42 11.17 3.00
CA LEU A 108 8.84 10.85 3.12
C LEU A 108 9.05 9.55 3.87
N GLU A 109 8.33 9.35 5.00
CA GLU A 109 8.43 8.12 5.76
C GLU A 109 8.00 6.90 4.93
N ILE A 110 6.93 7.01 4.12
CA ILE A 110 6.54 5.94 3.20
C ILE A 110 7.63 5.68 2.15
N LEU A 111 8.23 6.73 1.60
CA LEU A 111 9.22 6.62 0.51
C LEU A 111 10.59 6.09 0.97
N GLU A 112 10.92 6.17 2.25
CA GLU A 112 12.16 5.60 2.81
C GLU A 112 12.24 4.07 2.65
N GLN A 113 11.12 3.38 2.33
CA GLN A 113 11.11 1.96 1.96
C GLN A 113 11.79 1.66 0.61
N PHE A 114 12.02 2.68 -0.22
CA PHE A 114 12.53 2.52 -1.59
C PHE A 114 13.88 3.22 -1.74
N ASP A 115 14.65 2.81 -2.75
CA ASP A 115 15.94 3.43 -3.08
C ASP A 115 15.72 4.48 -4.19
N ASN A 116 16.00 5.75 -3.90
CA ASN A 116 15.82 6.87 -4.82
C ASN A 116 14.43 6.93 -5.51
N PRO A 117 13.31 6.79 -4.77
CA PRO A 117 11.98 6.83 -5.39
C PRO A 117 11.66 8.21 -5.95
N GLY A 118 10.89 8.27 -7.03
CA GLY A 118 10.36 9.54 -7.53
C GLY A 118 9.24 10.08 -6.64
N LEU A 119 9.25 11.38 -6.34
CA LEU A 119 8.17 12.07 -5.63
C LEU A 119 7.62 13.21 -6.49
N ALA A 120 6.44 13.01 -7.09
CA ALA A 120 5.71 14.00 -7.88
C ALA A 120 4.63 14.68 -7.02
N TYR A 121 4.74 15.98 -6.83
CA TYR A 121 3.88 16.79 -5.96
C TYR A 121 3.82 18.23 -6.47
N SER A 122 2.80 19.01 -6.06
CA SER A 122 2.63 20.39 -6.53
C SER A 122 3.39 21.45 -5.72
N GLY A 123 3.90 21.09 -4.55
CA GLY A 123 4.60 21.96 -3.61
C GLY A 123 4.57 21.40 -2.20
N ALA A 124 5.15 22.11 -1.26
CA ALA A 124 5.11 21.82 0.18
C ALA A 124 5.43 23.11 0.97
N ASN A 125 5.31 23.08 2.29
CA ASN A 125 5.86 24.18 3.10
C ASN A 125 7.40 24.16 3.07
N ASP A 126 8.05 25.30 3.38
CA ASP A 126 9.50 25.45 3.23
C ASP A 126 10.32 24.46 4.06
N VAL A 127 9.83 24.09 5.24
CA VAL A 127 10.52 23.12 6.11
C VAL A 127 10.50 21.75 5.48
N LEU A 128 9.35 21.34 4.93
CA LEU A 128 9.21 20.06 4.25
C LEU A 128 9.96 20.04 2.91
N LEU A 129 10.01 21.16 2.16
CA LEU A 129 10.85 21.26 0.96
C LEU A 129 12.33 21.04 1.28
N LYS A 130 12.82 21.54 2.43
CA LYS A 130 14.19 21.24 2.90
C LYS A 130 14.36 19.77 3.25
N ALA A 131 13.36 19.13 3.87
CA ALA A 131 13.41 17.71 4.19
C ALA A 131 13.39 16.85 2.91
N ILE A 132 12.55 17.16 1.93
CA ILE A 132 12.53 16.47 0.63
C ILE A 132 13.90 16.55 -0.06
N ARG A 133 14.52 17.72 -0.08
CA ARG A 133 15.88 17.89 -0.67
C ARG A 133 16.97 17.10 0.04
N LYS A 134 16.79 16.78 1.32
CA LYS A 134 17.75 15.97 2.13
C LYS A 134 17.45 14.48 2.08
N SER A 135 16.24 14.09 1.68
CA SER A 135 15.86 12.69 1.56
C SER A 135 16.49 12.06 0.31
N GLN A 136 16.44 10.75 0.23
CA GLN A 136 16.82 10.02 -0.99
C GLN A 136 15.81 10.14 -2.13
N SER A 137 14.63 10.75 -1.89
CA SER A 137 13.60 10.88 -2.92
C SER A 137 14.02 11.85 -4.02
N ILE A 138 13.81 11.45 -5.26
CA ILE A 138 14.03 12.32 -6.42
C ILE A 138 12.82 13.24 -6.56
N SER A 139 13.03 14.55 -6.32
CA SER A 139 11.97 15.55 -6.45
C SER A 139 11.56 15.72 -7.92
N LEU A 140 10.29 15.46 -8.19
CA LEU A 140 9.66 15.60 -9.50
C LEU A 140 8.59 16.70 -9.47
N SER A 141 8.85 17.77 -8.73
CA SER A 141 7.93 18.90 -8.56
C SER A 141 7.87 19.80 -9.82
N PRO A 142 6.86 20.69 -9.95
CA PRO A 142 6.84 21.67 -11.01
C PRO A 142 8.04 22.62 -11.01
N SER A 143 8.68 22.87 -9.87
CA SER A 143 9.91 23.65 -9.80
C SER A 143 11.09 22.97 -10.49
N ASP A 144 11.11 21.63 -10.49
CA ASP A 144 12.20 20.84 -11.04
C ASP A 144 11.89 20.32 -12.45
N ARG A 145 10.60 20.15 -12.78
CA ARG A 145 10.10 19.48 -13.99
C ARG A 145 8.90 20.21 -14.62
N SER A 146 8.96 21.54 -14.73
CA SER A 146 7.83 22.40 -15.14
C SER A 146 7.17 22.00 -16.46
N SER A 147 7.93 21.57 -17.46
CA SER A 147 7.43 21.21 -18.80
C SER A 147 6.45 20.05 -18.83
N PHE A 148 6.42 19.21 -17.78
CA PHE A 148 5.51 18.07 -17.69
C PHE A 148 4.21 18.40 -16.95
N TYR A 149 4.12 19.55 -16.29
CA TYR A 149 2.94 20.00 -15.58
C TYR A 149 2.12 20.99 -16.39
N TYR A 150 0.82 20.90 -16.22
CA TYR A 150 -0.11 21.86 -16.81
C TYR A 150 -1.38 21.98 -15.95
N ARG A 151 -2.19 23.00 -16.23
CA ARG A 151 -3.47 23.20 -15.55
C ARG A 151 -4.63 22.85 -16.45
N ASN A 152 -5.55 22.05 -15.90
CA ASN A 152 -6.85 21.84 -16.53
C ASN A 152 -7.72 23.07 -16.27
N LEU A 153 -8.01 23.84 -17.32
CA LEU A 153 -8.75 25.10 -17.22
C LEU A 153 -10.26 24.91 -16.92
N SER A 154 -10.78 23.68 -17.01
CA SER A 154 -12.16 23.38 -16.60
C SER A 154 -12.36 23.29 -15.09
N LYS A 155 -11.28 23.35 -14.30
CA LYS A 155 -11.29 23.34 -12.84
C LYS A 155 -10.56 24.57 -12.28
N VAL A 156 -10.97 24.98 -11.07
CA VAL A 156 -10.35 26.12 -10.38
C VAL A 156 -9.05 25.68 -9.66
N ALA A 157 -8.02 26.54 -9.72
CA ALA A 157 -6.82 26.33 -8.90
C ALA A 157 -7.14 26.36 -7.40
N PRO A 158 -6.45 25.57 -6.57
CA PRO A 158 -5.29 24.72 -6.86
C PRO A 158 -5.65 23.26 -7.26
N ASN A 159 -6.91 22.96 -7.53
CA ASN A 159 -7.47 21.61 -7.72
C ASN A 159 -7.38 21.13 -9.19
N ASN A 160 -6.54 21.73 -9.99
CA ASN A 160 -6.52 21.58 -11.44
C ASN A 160 -5.13 21.31 -12.05
N GLN A 161 -4.10 21.07 -11.23
CA GLN A 161 -2.76 20.78 -11.75
C GLN A 161 -2.64 19.30 -12.12
N LEU A 162 -2.26 19.04 -13.35
CA LEU A 162 -2.07 17.70 -13.91
C LEU A 162 -0.61 17.49 -14.31
N LEU A 163 -0.18 16.24 -14.35
CA LEU A 163 1.16 15.80 -14.69
C LEU A 163 1.12 14.82 -15.87
N ARG A 164 1.96 15.04 -16.88
CA ARG A 164 2.24 14.09 -17.97
C ARG A 164 3.27 13.05 -17.48
N LEU A 165 2.80 12.06 -16.70
CA LEU A 165 3.69 11.12 -15.99
C LEU A 165 4.52 10.28 -16.96
N ALA A 166 3.91 9.67 -17.98
CA ALA A 166 4.63 8.85 -18.94
C ALA A 166 5.78 9.64 -19.61
N ALA A 167 5.47 10.82 -20.15
CA ALA A 167 6.46 11.66 -20.82
C ALA A 167 7.58 12.13 -19.88
N MET A 168 7.28 12.34 -18.59
CA MET A 168 8.29 12.66 -17.60
C MET A 168 9.20 11.45 -17.35
N MET A 169 8.64 10.26 -17.16
CA MET A 169 9.41 9.05 -16.85
C MET A 169 10.26 8.56 -18.01
N GLU A 170 9.90 8.84 -19.26
CA GLU A 170 10.74 8.58 -20.43
C GLU A 170 12.06 9.39 -20.42
N LYS A 171 12.08 10.53 -19.74
CA LYS A 171 13.25 11.42 -19.64
C LYS A 171 13.93 11.39 -18.28
N GLU A 172 13.33 10.71 -17.28
CA GLU A 172 13.85 10.67 -15.94
C GLU A 172 14.69 9.40 -15.73
N SER A 173 15.99 9.58 -15.51
CA SER A 173 16.94 8.48 -15.31
C SER A 173 17.43 8.31 -13.87
N LYS A 174 17.06 9.23 -12.96
CA LYS A 174 17.55 9.24 -11.58
C LYS A 174 16.66 8.45 -10.62
N VAL A 175 15.41 8.21 -11.00
CA VAL A 175 14.46 7.46 -10.18
C VAL A 175 14.90 5.99 -10.13
N GLY A 176 15.05 5.47 -8.90
CA GLY A 176 15.52 4.13 -8.64
C GLY A 176 14.52 3.05 -9.05
N VAL A 177 15.07 1.89 -9.35
CA VAL A 177 14.29 0.68 -9.64
C VAL A 177 13.60 0.20 -8.37
N ILE A 178 12.39 -0.31 -8.52
CA ILE A 178 11.59 -0.86 -7.41
C ILE A 178 12.34 -2.02 -6.74
N LYS A 179 12.31 -2.06 -5.41
CA LYS A 179 12.74 -3.22 -4.62
C LYS A 179 11.56 -3.86 -3.91
N ASP A 180 11.72 -5.08 -3.48
CA ASP A 180 10.74 -5.76 -2.63
C ASP A 180 10.58 -5.01 -1.30
N ILE A 181 9.36 -4.62 -0.99
CA ILE A 181 8.98 -3.96 0.27
C ILE A 181 8.23 -4.89 1.22
N GLY A 182 8.31 -6.20 0.97
CA GLY A 182 7.77 -7.20 1.87
C GLY A 182 6.30 -7.51 1.69
N LEU A 183 5.60 -7.02 0.68
CA LEU A 183 4.25 -7.46 0.35
C LEU A 183 4.30 -8.84 -0.33
N VAL A 184 3.36 -9.70 0.00
CA VAL A 184 3.22 -11.03 -0.61
C VAL A 184 1.91 -11.06 -1.39
N PHE A 185 1.93 -11.61 -2.59
CA PHE A 185 0.76 -11.71 -3.46
C PHE A 185 0.46 -13.17 -3.78
N ASP A 186 -0.81 -13.56 -3.67
CA ASP A 186 -1.33 -14.86 -4.05
C ASP A 186 -2.82 -14.74 -4.43
N GLN A 187 -3.24 -15.38 -5.51
CA GLN A 187 -4.64 -15.43 -5.92
C GLN A 187 -5.50 -16.31 -5.01
N ASN A 188 -4.88 -17.29 -4.34
CA ASN A 188 -5.58 -18.15 -3.38
C ASN A 188 -5.99 -17.33 -2.14
N VAL A 189 -7.22 -17.58 -1.69
CA VAL A 189 -7.75 -16.89 -0.51
C VAL A 189 -7.17 -17.53 0.75
N PRO A 190 -6.54 -16.76 1.67
CA PRO A 190 -6.09 -17.30 2.94
C PRO A 190 -7.27 -17.87 3.75
N ALA A 191 -7.01 -18.93 4.52
CA ALA A 191 -8.00 -19.49 5.44
C ALA A 191 -8.23 -18.57 6.66
N GLY A 192 -9.39 -18.68 7.30
CA GLY A 192 -9.71 -18.02 8.58
C GLY A 192 -10.24 -16.59 8.46
N GLY A 193 -10.49 -16.10 7.25
CA GLY A 193 -11.14 -14.79 7.07
C GLY A 193 -12.61 -14.78 7.49
N VAL A 194 -13.08 -13.64 7.96
CA VAL A 194 -14.49 -13.38 8.29
C VAL A 194 -15.15 -12.64 7.13
N VAL A 195 -16.36 -13.04 6.75
CA VAL A 195 -17.11 -12.37 5.66
C VAL A 195 -17.21 -10.86 5.94
N ALA A 196 -16.85 -10.07 4.95
CA ALA A 196 -16.92 -8.61 4.98
C ALA A 196 -17.41 -8.09 3.63
N LYS A 197 -18.53 -7.37 3.64
CA LYS A 197 -19.16 -6.81 2.42
C LYS A 197 -18.92 -5.32 2.29
N THR A 198 -18.69 -4.62 3.38
CA THR A 198 -18.44 -3.18 3.40
C THR A 198 -17.36 -2.82 4.40
N PHE A 199 -16.66 -1.71 4.11
CA PHE A 199 -15.80 -1.04 5.09
C PHE A 199 -15.97 0.47 5.02
N SER A 200 -15.61 1.17 6.09
CA SER A 200 -15.40 2.62 6.06
C SER A 200 -14.34 3.06 7.05
N ALA A 201 -13.68 4.17 6.74
CA ALA A 201 -12.86 4.95 7.67
C ALA A 201 -13.22 6.43 7.54
N SER A 202 -13.26 7.15 8.66
CA SER A 202 -13.72 8.53 8.71
C SER A 202 -12.78 9.41 9.51
N TRP A 203 -12.61 10.64 9.06
CA TRP A 203 -11.90 11.73 9.70
C TRP A 203 -12.87 12.90 9.88
N PRO A 204 -12.53 13.98 10.61
CA PRO A 204 -13.46 15.09 10.84
C PRO A 204 -14.11 15.68 9.58
N SER A 205 -13.37 15.73 8.45
CA SER A 205 -13.84 16.34 7.20
C SER A 205 -13.79 15.42 5.99
N SER A 206 -13.58 14.12 6.17
CA SER A 206 -13.45 13.16 5.08
C SER A 206 -13.93 11.77 5.48
N LYS A 207 -14.38 11.02 4.49
CA LYS A 207 -14.74 9.61 4.65
C LYS A 207 -14.30 8.81 3.41
N VAL A 208 -13.74 7.64 3.62
CA VAL A 208 -13.60 6.62 2.58
C VAL A 208 -14.44 5.42 2.95
N SER A 209 -15.04 4.78 1.96
CA SER A 209 -15.78 3.54 2.14
C SER A 209 -15.66 2.66 0.89
N GLY A 210 -15.90 1.38 1.07
CA GLY A 210 -15.93 0.43 -0.04
C GLY A 210 -16.97 -0.65 0.16
N THR A 211 -17.42 -1.19 -0.96
CA THR A 211 -18.36 -2.31 -1.02
C THR A 211 -17.74 -3.41 -1.89
N TRP A 212 -17.80 -4.64 -1.41
CA TRP A 212 -17.34 -5.80 -2.15
C TRP A 212 -18.28 -6.12 -3.31
N GLY A 213 -17.77 -6.10 -4.53
CA GLY A 213 -18.53 -6.34 -5.77
C GLY A 213 -18.35 -7.75 -6.36
N GLY A 214 -17.93 -8.75 -5.57
CA GLY A 214 -17.69 -10.12 -6.02
C GLY A 214 -16.28 -10.37 -6.57
N LYS A 215 -15.59 -9.36 -7.09
CA LYS A 215 -14.23 -9.47 -7.67
C LYS A 215 -13.25 -8.45 -7.13
N SER A 216 -13.72 -7.34 -6.58
CA SER A 216 -12.93 -6.21 -6.09
C SER A 216 -13.78 -5.31 -5.19
N TRP A 217 -13.12 -4.39 -4.50
CA TRP A 217 -13.77 -3.39 -3.66
C TRP A 217 -14.11 -2.14 -4.48
N THR A 218 -15.37 -1.75 -4.55
CA THR A 218 -15.77 -0.49 -5.19
C THR A 218 -15.69 0.65 -4.20
N ILE A 219 -14.90 1.68 -4.50
CA ILE A 219 -14.54 2.75 -3.56
C ILE A 219 -15.41 3.99 -3.73
N SER A 220 -15.81 4.58 -2.59
CA SER A 220 -16.46 5.88 -2.49
C SER A 220 -15.65 6.82 -1.59
N PHE A 221 -15.54 8.09 -1.97
CA PHE A 221 -15.02 9.17 -1.14
C PHE A 221 -16.16 10.13 -0.79
N ASP A 222 -16.36 10.42 0.50
CA ASP A 222 -17.40 11.29 1.04
C ASP A 222 -18.81 10.91 0.52
N GLY A 223 -19.09 9.61 0.47
CA GLY A 223 -20.35 9.05 0.00
C GLY A 223 -20.54 9.03 -1.52
N THR A 224 -19.60 9.58 -2.30
CA THR A 224 -19.68 9.58 -3.77
C THR A 224 -18.82 8.46 -4.34
N LEU A 225 -19.44 7.60 -5.17
CA LEU A 225 -18.76 6.54 -5.88
C LEU A 225 -17.67 7.11 -6.79
N HIS A 226 -16.45 6.61 -6.62
CA HIS A 226 -15.32 7.15 -7.35
C HIS A 226 -15.20 6.55 -8.76
N ARG A 227 -15.17 7.44 -9.76
CA ARG A 227 -14.88 7.10 -11.16
C ARG A 227 -13.66 7.87 -11.63
N ASP A 228 -12.85 7.21 -12.41
CA ASP A 228 -11.69 7.83 -13.07
C ASP A 228 -12.09 8.94 -14.04
N ALA A 229 -11.33 10.03 -14.08
CA ALA A 229 -11.63 11.18 -14.91
C ALA A 229 -11.51 10.90 -16.41
N VAL A 230 -10.64 9.96 -16.82
CA VAL A 230 -10.37 9.62 -18.21
C VAL A 230 -11.24 8.48 -18.68
N SER A 231 -11.10 7.30 -18.07
CA SER A 231 -11.76 6.06 -18.48
C SER A 231 -13.20 5.94 -18.00
N LYS A 232 -13.64 6.77 -17.02
CA LYS A 232 -14.91 6.66 -16.30
C LYS A 232 -15.09 5.34 -15.52
N ALA A 233 -14.10 4.46 -15.55
CA ALA A 233 -14.10 3.23 -14.81
C ALA A 233 -14.14 3.48 -13.29
N LEU A 234 -14.72 2.57 -12.55
CA LEU A 234 -14.73 2.60 -11.08
C LEU A 234 -13.32 2.39 -10.54
N LEU A 235 -13.05 2.94 -9.37
CA LEU A 235 -11.85 2.63 -8.59
C LEU A 235 -12.12 1.33 -7.84
N THR A 236 -11.36 0.28 -8.19
CA THR A 236 -11.67 -1.09 -7.77
C THR A 236 -10.44 -1.88 -7.31
N PRO A 237 -9.79 -1.48 -6.18
CA PRO A 237 -8.67 -2.25 -5.64
C PRO A 237 -9.09 -3.68 -5.29
N LYS A 238 -8.14 -4.60 -5.44
CA LYS A 238 -8.30 -6.02 -5.10
C LYS A 238 -8.17 -6.26 -3.60
N THR A 239 -7.20 -5.58 -2.99
CA THR A 239 -6.95 -5.62 -1.55
C THR A 239 -7.09 -4.22 -0.96
N VAL A 240 -7.78 -4.13 0.18
CA VAL A 240 -7.83 -2.92 1.01
C VAL A 240 -7.26 -3.25 2.38
N VAL A 241 -6.39 -2.39 2.90
CA VAL A 241 -5.83 -2.52 4.25
C VAL A 241 -6.25 -1.32 5.08
N LEU A 242 -6.86 -1.55 6.23
CA LEU A 242 -6.97 -0.56 7.29
C LEU A 242 -5.75 -0.72 8.18
N GLN A 243 -4.74 0.13 8.01
CA GLN A 243 -3.51 0.12 8.79
C GLN A 243 -3.62 1.12 9.93
N PHE A 244 -3.63 0.63 11.18
CA PHE A 244 -3.74 1.46 12.37
C PHE A 244 -2.37 1.97 12.75
N VAL A 245 -2.15 3.28 12.59
CA VAL A 245 -0.89 3.98 12.83
C VAL A 245 -1.03 5.00 13.94
N GLU A 246 0.07 5.33 14.62
CA GLU A 246 0.10 6.44 15.56
C GLU A 246 0.05 7.76 14.78
N ARG A 247 -0.92 8.63 15.12
CA ARG A 247 -1.04 10.00 14.60
C ARG A 247 -0.33 10.96 15.54
N LYS A 248 0.74 11.61 15.08
CA LYS A 248 1.46 12.61 15.85
C LYS A 248 1.21 14.02 15.31
N GLU A 249 0.94 14.96 16.19
CA GLU A 249 0.95 16.37 15.86
C GLU A 249 2.37 16.80 15.47
N THR A 250 2.47 17.63 14.43
CA THR A 250 3.76 18.17 14.00
C THR A 250 3.76 19.69 14.00
N LYS A 251 4.96 20.28 13.87
CA LYS A 251 5.13 21.72 13.64
C LYS A 251 4.88 22.13 12.17
N TYR A 252 4.71 21.16 11.28
CA TYR A 252 4.37 21.43 9.88
C TYR A 252 2.92 21.87 9.78
N GLY A 253 2.63 22.72 8.80
CA GLY A 253 1.25 23.20 8.62
C GLY A 253 1.07 23.86 7.27
N ASP A 254 -0.17 24.20 6.99
CA ASP A 254 -0.53 25.01 5.82
C ASP A 254 -0.53 26.52 6.16
N LYS A 255 -0.68 27.34 5.13
CA LYS A 255 -0.74 28.80 5.27
C LYS A 255 -2.00 29.32 6.00
N PHE A 256 -2.96 28.43 6.28
CA PHE A 256 -4.21 28.75 6.97
C PHE A 256 -4.22 28.34 8.44
N GLY A 257 -3.07 27.88 8.96
CA GLY A 257 -2.90 27.48 10.37
C GLY A 257 -3.25 26.03 10.67
N GLY A 258 -3.65 25.24 9.68
CA GLY A 258 -3.87 23.81 9.82
C GLY A 258 -2.55 23.09 10.04
N LYS A 259 -2.49 22.21 11.07
CA LYS A 259 -1.30 21.39 11.33
C LYS A 259 -1.36 20.07 10.58
N THR A 260 -0.27 19.73 9.90
CA THR A 260 -0.11 18.44 9.22
C THR A 260 0.23 17.36 10.24
N PRO A 261 -0.56 16.30 10.40
CA PRO A 261 -0.14 15.18 11.22
C PRO A 261 0.99 14.37 10.55
N LEU A 262 1.84 13.74 11.36
CA LEU A 262 2.66 12.62 10.95
C LEU A 262 1.89 11.33 11.25
N LEU A 263 1.67 10.53 10.24
CA LEU A 263 1.08 9.19 10.34
C LEU A 263 2.23 8.18 10.34
N LYS A 264 2.59 7.69 11.54
CA LYS A 264 3.79 6.85 11.72
C LYS A 264 3.59 5.48 11.11
N SER A 265 4.26 5.23 10.00
CA SER A 265 4.28 3.95 9.30
C SER A 265 5.50 3.08 9.65
N VAL A 266 6.38 3.56 10.55
CA VAL A 266 7.50 2.81 11.13
C VAL A 266 7.12 2.35 12.53
N GLY A 267 7.33 1.06 12.82
CA GLY A 267 6.93 0.40 14.06
C GLY A 267 6.08 -0.83 13.81
N ALA A 268 5.07 -1.02 14.62
CA ALA A 268 4.12 -2.13 14.49
C ALA A 268 2.74 -1.71 15.02
N GLY A 269 1.70 -2.38 14.57
CA GLY A 269 0.34 -2.12 15.01
C GLY A 269 -0.67 -3.10 14.46
N ARG A 270 -1.94 -2.84 14.72
CA ARG A 270 -3.06 -3.59 14.15
C ARG A 270 -3.22 -3.28 12.67
N ALA A 271 -3.62 -4.27 11.89
CA ALA A 271 -4.07 -4.09 10.52
C ALA A 271 -5.26 -5.00 10.23
N ILE A 272 -6.23 -4.51 9.46
CA ILE A 272 -7.31 -5.33 8.91
C ILE A 272 -7.10 -5.40 7.40
N VAL A 273 -6.81 -6.59 6.90
CA VAL A 273 -6.68 -6.84 5.46
C VAL A 273 -8.03 -7.31 4.92
N LEU A 274 -8.51 -6.63 3.89
CA LEU A 274 -9.79 -6.90 3.23
C LEU A 274 -9.50 -7.39 1.80
N ARG A 275 -9.81 -8.64 1.51
CA ARG A 275 -9.68 -9.23 0.18
C ARG A 275 -10.74 -10.31 -0.04
N ASN A 276 -11.14 -10.53 -1.28
CA ASN A 276 -12.08 -11.59 -1.67
C ASN A 276 -13.40 -11.60 -0.86
N GLY A 277 -13.86 -10.42 -0.39
CA GLY A 277 -15.08 -10.30 0.42
C GLY A 277 -14.94 -10.82 1.84
N GLN A 278 -13.71 -10.90 2.35
CA GLN A 278 -13.37 -11.31 3.71
C GLN A 278 -12.45 -10.28 4.37
N SER A 279 -12.46 -10.25 5.69
CA SER A 279 -11.58 -9.47 6.55
C SER A 279 -10.67 -10.39 7.37
N PHE A 280 -9.42 -9.99 7.50
CA PHE A 280 -8.38 -10.65 8.28
C PHE A 280 -7.82 -9.63 9.28
N ASP A 281 -8.22 -9.74 10.53
CA ASP A 281 -7.80 -8.84 11.61
C ASP A 281 -6.48 -9.33 12.20
N GLY A 282 -5.41 -8.64 11.91
CA GLY A 282 -4.05 -9.03 12.23
C GLY A 282 -3.17 -7.83 12.57
N THR A 283 -1.91 -7.90 12.17
CA THR A 283 -0.89 -6.91 12.51
C THR A 283 -0.08 -6.47 11.30
N TRP A 284 0.50 -5.28 11.40
CA TRP A 284 1.56 -4.82 10.51
C TRP A 284 2.85 -4.60 11.29
N SER A 285 3.99 -4.70 10.62
CA SER A 285 5.31 -4.40 11.17
C SER A 285 6.23 -3.80 10.12
N ARG A 286 6.92 -2.74 10.50
CA ARG A 286 7.99 -2.07 9.75
C ARG A 286 9.05 -1.61 10.75
N PRO A 287 10.10 -2.41 11.01
CA PRO A 287 11.04 -2.16 12.12
C PRO A 287 11.88 -0.89 11.97
N THR A 288 12.28 -0.53 10.75
CA THR A 288 13.10 0.65 10.45
C THR A 288 12.52 1.45 9.28
N ASN A 289 13.05 2.61 9.03
CA ASN A 289 12.65 3.46 7.91
C ASN A 289 12.87 2.79 6.55
N GLU A 290 13.96 2.04 6.40
CA GLU A 290 14.35 1.36 5.17
C GLU A 290 13.67 0.00 4.98
N SER A 291 13.09 -0.53 6.07
CA SER A 291 12.36 -1.80 6.01
C SER A 291 11.08 -1.65 5.21
N GLY A 292 10.71 -2.69 4.49
CA GLY A 292 9.37 -2.83 3.95
C GLY A 292 8.33 -3.10 5.04
N THR A 293 7.07 -2.92 4.71
CA THR A 293 5.95 -3.16 5.62
C THR A 293 5.40 -4.57 5.41
N THR A 294 5.40 -5.38 6.46
CA THR A 294 4.81 -6.72 6.45
C THR A 294 3.45 -6.73 7.13
N PHE A 295 2.55 -7.56 6.64
CA PHE A 295 1.23 -7.78 7.22
C PHE A 295 1.08 -9.25 7.59
N SER A 296 0.52 -9.52 8.78
CA SER A 296 0.39 -10.87 9.33
C SER A 296 -1.00 -11.12 9.88
N PHE A 297 -1.48 -12.35 9.72
CA PHE A 297 -2.70 -12.88 10.31
C PHE A 297 -2.43 -14.28 10.82
N ALA A 298 -2.95 -14.63 12.02
CA ALA A 298 -2.74 -15.95 12.65
C ALA A 298 -1.25 -16.40 12.66
N ASN A 299 -0.34 -15.47 13.01
CA ASN A 299 1.12 -15.65 13.09
C ASN A 299 1.82 -15.97 11.75
N SER A 300 1.15 -15.81 10.63
CA SER A 300 1.72 -15.99 9.30
C SER A 300 1.58 -14.72 8.47
N ARG A 301 2.46 -14.52 7.50
CA ARG A 301 2.33 -13.42 6.54
C ARG A 301 1.04 -13.61 5.73
N ILE A 302 0.22 -12.56 5.64
CA ILE A 302 -0.99 -12.60 4.83
C ILE A 302 -0.66 -12.13 3.40
N ALA A 303 -1.00 -12.96 2.41
CA ALA A 303 -0.90 -12.59 1.01
C ALA A 303 -2.05 -11.67 0.60
N PHE A 304 -1.75 -10.67 -0.23
CA PHE A 304 -2.72 -9.81 -0.90
C PHE A 304 -3.22 -10.48 -2.19
N ASP A 305 -4.41 -10.12 -2.66
CA ASP A 305 -4.86 -10.53 -3.99
C ASP A 305 -4.10 -9.75 -5.07
N VAL A 306 -3.75 -10.42 -6.17
CA VAL A 306 -3.03 -9.81 -7.29
C VAL A 306 -3.85 -8.69 -7.92
N GLY A 307 -3.31 -7.48 -7.94
CA GLY A 307 -3.94 -6.28 -8.46
C GLY A 307 -3.72 -5.06 -7.59
N GLN A 308 -4.43 -3.97 -7.90
CA GLN A 308 -4.28 -2.71 -7.16
C GLN A 308 -4.54 -2.88 -5.66
N VAL A 309 -3.66 -2.28 -4.84
CA VAL A 309 -3.75 -2.26 -3.38
C VAL A 309 -4.13 -0.87 -2.88
N MET A 310 -5.03 -0.79 -1.92
CA MET A 310 -5.38 0.43 -1.20
C MET A 310 -5.03 0.27 0.27
N ILE A 311 -4.20 1.16 0.81
CA ILE A 311 -3.89 1.22 2.25
C ILE A 311 -4.51 2.49 2.83
N VAL A 312 -5.31 2.35 3.87
CA VAL A 312 -5.95 3.45 4.58
C VAL A 312 -5.29 3.58 5.94
N PHE A 313 -4.62 4.70 6.20
CA PHE A 313 -4.11 5.00 7.53
C PHE A 313 -5.22 5.44 8.46
N VAL A 314 -5.45 4.67 9.50
CA VAL A 314 -6.43 4.93 10.56
C VAL A 314 -5.67 5.32 11.83
N ASP A 315 -6.13 6.36 12.54
CA ASP A 315 -5.52 6.74 13.81
C ASP A 315 -5.74 5.64 14.86
N GLY A 316 -4.68 4.87 15.12
CA GLY A 316 -4.65 3.80 16.13
C GLY A 316 -4.33 4.29 17.54
N GLY A 317 -3.94 5.57 17.71
CA GLY A 317 -3.64 6.19 19.00
C GLY A 317 -4.88 6.60 19.79
N VAL A 318 -6.07 6.57 19.20
CA VAL A 318 -7.33 6.90 19.85
C VAL A 318 -8.05 5.65 20.36
N LYS A 319 -8.78 5.77 21.48
CA LYS A 319 -9.52 4.63 22.09
C LYS A 319 -10.57 4.01 21.16
N LYS A 320 -11.16 4.81 20.27
CA LYS A 320 -12.20 4.38 19.32
C LYS A 320 -11.91 4.98 17.94
N PRO A 321 -11.04 4.35 17.14
CA PRO A 321 -10.85 4.78 15.76
C PRO A 321 -12.18 4.75 14.97
N ALA A 322 -12.37 5.74 14.11
CA ALA A 322 -13.61 5.88 13.35
C ALA A 322 -13.58 5.01 12.08
N PHE A 323 -13.84 3.72 12.24
CA PHE A 323 -13.91 2.76 11.13
C PHE A 323 -15.06 1.76 11.33
N THR A 324 -15.45 1.10 10.25
CA THR A 324 -16.37 -0.06 10.27
C THR A 324 -15.90 -1.11 9.28
N VAL A 325 -16.12 -2.38 9.63
CA VAL A 325 -16.03 -3.54 8.71
C VAL A 325 -17.26 -4.40 8.97
N LYS A 326 -18.04 -4.73 7.92
CA LYS A 326 -19.32 -5.47 8.03
C LYS A 326 -19.46 -6.48 6.90
#